data_f011c0516881dfc8c3bb21f63c6d9e23
#
_entry.id   f011c0516881dfc8c3bb21f63c6d9e23
#
_cell.length_a   1.000
_cell.length_b   1.000
_cell.length_c   1.000
_cell.angle_alpha   90.00
_cell.angle_beta   90.00
_cell.angle_gamma   90.00
#
_symmetry.space_group_name_H-M   'P 1'
#
loop_
_entity.id
_entity.type
_entity.pdbx_description
1 polymer ?
#
loop_
_entity_poly.entity_id
_entity_poly.type
_entity_poly.pdbx_seq_one_letter_code
_entity_poly.pdbx_strand_id
1 'polypeptide(L)'
;MSKKVVVGLSGGVDSAVSAYLLKKQGYDVIAVFMENWDDYLNNDILGHKLAYENKGCSSKQDFIDASNVAQFLNIPIYKVNFVKEYWNDVFISFLEEYKKGVTPNPDILCNKFIKFGIFKKYVLKQFEADFIATGHYANTYVDENNVAHLLKAKDENKDQTYFLCDLNNEQLHNVIFPLANLYKTEVRKIAQEINLPVWNKKDSTGICFIGERHFSLFLKNYLTSKTGNIIDIKTKKILGTHEGTSFYTIGQRNGLNLGGFHTRYFVCKKDLKNNILYVASIEDEEKYLLHKFVYIKTLNKININNWNDLNLSVRFRHRQKLIKCKVILDDLKNNLIIECENEVRAITPGQYAVFYLDDECIGGGIINNSSKNLQNKLNK
;
A
#
# COMPACT_ATOMS: atom_id res chain seq x y z
N MET A 1 -10.90 22.25 -28.06
CA MET A 1 -9.72 22.42 -27.18
C MET A 1 -9.28 21.05 -26.70
N SER A 2 -7.97 20.79 -26.60
CA SER A 2 -7.46 19.55 -26.01
C SER A 2 -7.82 19.50 -24.53
N LYS A 3 -8.20 18.33 -24.02
CA LYS A 3 -8.45 18.15 -22.58
C LYS A 3 -7.15 18.27 -21.81
N LYS A 4 -7.22 18.95 -20.68
CA LYS A 4 -6.06 19.20 -19.83
C LYS A 4 -5.93 18.12 -18.77
N VAL A 5 -4.72 17.55 -18.62
CA VAL A 5 -4.43 16.51 -17.64
C VAL A 5 -3.20 16.88 -16.78
N VAL A 6 -3.34 16.78 -15.47
CA VAL A 6 -2.22 16.93 -14.55
C VAL A 6 -1.68 15.55 -14.18
N VAL A 7 -0.39 15.30 -14.46
CA VAL A 7 0.29 14.05 -14.13
C VAL A 7 1.10 14.22 -12.84
N GLY A 8 0.86 13.36 -11.85
CA GLY A 8 1.75 13.23 -10.70
C GLY A 8 3.08 12.60 -11.14
N LEU A 9 4.10 13.43 -11.36
CA LEU A 9 5.40 13.01 -11.88
C LEU A 9 6.39 12.78 -10.72
N SER A 10 6.66 11.52 -10.40
CA SER A 10 7.48 11.13 -9.24
C SER A 10 8.98 11.01 -9.51
N GLY A 11 9.42 11.25 -10.75
CA GLY A 11 10.81 10.98 -11.17
C GLY A 11 11.11 9.50 -11.43
N GLY A 12 10.12 8.62 -11.37
CA GLY A 12 10.22 7.21 -11.76
C GLY A 12 9.78 6.95 -13.20
N VAL A 13 10.16 5.79 -13.74
CA VAL A 13 9.87 5.39 -15.14
C VAL A 13 8.36 5.34 -15.41
N ASP A 14 7.57 4.82 -14.47
CA ASP A 14 6.13 4.62 -14.67
C ASP A 14 5.39 5.95 -14.85
N SER A 15 5.65 6.94 -14.01
CA SER A 15 5.06 8.26 -14.13
C SER A 15 5.56 9.01 -15.38
N ALA A 16 6.84 8.80 -15.76
CA ALA A 16 7.42 9.41 -16.95
C ALA A 16 6.78 8.87 -18.24
N VAL A 17 6.60 7.53 -18.35
CA VAL A 17 5.92 6.92 -19.50
C VAL A 17 4.45 7.32 -19.52
N SER A 18 3.79 7.43 -18.34
CA SER A 18 2.41 7.93 -18.27
C SER A 18 2.27 9.33 -18.87
N ALA A 19 3.17 10.25 -18.53
CA ALA A 19 3.19 11.61 -19.10
C ALA A 19 3.41 11.59 -20.62
N TYR A 20 4.35 10.77 -21.10
CA TYR A 20 4.60 10.59 -22.52
C TYR A 20 3.37 10.08 -23.28
N LEU A 21 2.72 9.04 -22.77
CA LEU A 21 1.55 8.45 -23.42
C LEU A 21 0.38 9.43 -23.51
N LEU A 22 0.12 10.20 -22.48
CA LEU A 22 -0.92 11.21 -22.47
C LEU A 22 -0.62 12.32 -23.49
N LYS A 23 0.63 12.81 -23.55
CA LYS A 23 1.04 13.77 -24.56
C LYS A 23 0.88 13.22 -25.98
N LYS A 24 1.27 11.96 -26.20
CA LYS A 24 1.10 11.28 -27.50
C LYS A 24 -0.38 11.13 -27.89
N GLN A 25 -1.28 11.00 -26.90
CA GLN A 25 -2.73 10.97 -27.12
C GLN A 25 -3.38 12.34 -27.35
N GLY A 26 -2.58 13.44 -27.33
CA GLY A 26 -3.06 14.79 -27.64
C GLY A 26 -3.62 15.56 -26.45
N TYR A 27 -3.42 15.10 -25.21
CA TYR A 27 -3.75 15.87 -24.02
C TYR A 27 -2.81 17.08 -23.85
N ASP A 28 -3.35 18.16 -23.27
CA ASP A 28 -2.55 19.23 -22.69
C ASP A 28 -2.04 18.77 -21.31
N VAL A 29 -0.74 18.40 -21.26
CA VAL A 29 -0.15 17.72 -20.10
C VAL A 29 0.63 18.70 -19.24
N ILE A 30 0.30 18.77 -17.96
CA ILE A 30 1.04 19.48 -16.92
C ILE A 30 1.60 18.43 -15.92
N ALA A 31 2.89 18.52 -15.62
CA ALA A 31 3.52 17.69 -14.60
C ALA A 31 3.49 18.39 -13.24
N VAL A 32 3.20 17.63 -12.18
CA VAL A 32 3.31 18.12 -10.80
C VAL A 32 4.08 17.11 -9.96
N PHE A 33 5.15 17.57 -9.32
CA PHE A 33 5.92 16.80 -8.36
C PHE A 33 5.39 17.08 -6.95
N MET A 34 5.07 16.01 -6.18
CA MET A 34 4.62 16.11 -4.81
C MET A 34 5.79 15.88 -3.85
N GLU A 35 6.10 16.86 -3.02
CA GLU A 35 7.00 16.71 -1.89
C GLU A 35 6.18 16.39 -0.64
N ASN A 36 6.27 15.13 -0.20
CA ASN A 36 5.44 14.63 0.91
C ASN A 36 6.28 14.21 2.11
N TRP A 37 7.60 14.19 1.98
CA TRP A 37 8.53 13.84 3.05
C TRP A 37 9.74 14.75 3.02
N ASP A 38 10.12 15.22 4.20
CA ASP A 38 11.35 15.97 4.44
C ASP A 38 12.06 15.36 5.65
N ASP A 39 13.27 14.86 5.44
CA ASP A 39 14.03 14.10 6.46
C ASP A 39 14.28 14.96 7.72
N TYR A 40 14.51 16.27 7.56
CA TYR A 40 14.75 17.17 8.69
C TYR A 40 13.48 17.52 9.46
N LEU A 41 12.44 17.97 8.74
CA LEU A 41 11.17 18.34 9.35
C LEU A 41 10.51 17.15 10.03
N ASN A 42 10.71 15.96 9.50
CA ASN A 42 10.13 14.73 10.02
C ASN A 42 11.01 13.99 11.05
N ASN A 43 12.15 14.58 11.47
CA ASN A 43 13.09 13.98 12.42
C ASN A 43 13.60 12.58 12.02
N ASP A 44 13.75 12.31 10.72
CA ASP A 44 14.28 11.05 10.20
C ASP A 44 15.82 11.01 10.29
N ILE A 45 16.33 11.08 11.52
CA ILE A 45 17.78 11.22 11.79
C ILE A 45 18.56 9.98 11.31
N LEU A 46 18.02 8.79 11.56
CA LEU A 46 18.69 7.54 11.18
C LEU A 46 18.61 7.30 9.67
N GLY A 47 17.49 7.66 9.05
CA GLY A 47 17.35 7.65 7.59
C GLY A 47 18.33 8.60 6.93
N HIS A 48 18.55 9.75 7.51
CA HIS A 48 19.49 10.76 7.02
C HIS A 48 20.95 10.28 7.03
N LYS A 49 21.41 9.60 8.10
CA LYS A 49 22.77 9.03 8.16
C LYS A 49 23.01 8.01 7.04
N LEU A 50 22.05 7.13 6.78
CA LEU A 50 22.15 6.14 5.71
C LEU A 50 22.08 6.79 4.31
N ALA A 51 21.36 7.90 4.16
CA ALA A 51 21.33 8.66 2.92
C ALA A 51 22.65 9.36 2.59
N TYR A 52 23.40 9.82 3.60
CA TYR A 52 24.75 10.38 3.42
C TYR A 52 25.76 9.33 2.92
N GLU A 53 25.67 8.11 3.42
CA GLU A 53 26.54 7.00 2.98
C GLU A 53 26.20 6.51 1.56
N ASN A 54 24.95 6.71 1.09
CA ASN A 54 24.41 6.21 -0.18
C ASN A 54 24.00 7.29 -1.20
N LYS A 55 24.59 8.50 -1.21
CA LYS A 55 24.37 9.58 -2.18
C LYS A 55 23.02 10.31 -2.11
N GLY A 56 22.76 11.05 -1.04
CA GLY A 56 21.84 12.19 -1.06
C GLY A 56 20.37 11.87 -0.70
N CYS A 57 19.63 12.92 -0.35
CA CYS A 57 18.20 12.89 -0.07
C CYS A 57 17.43 12.41 -1.31
N SER A 58 16.72 11.28 -1.21
CA SER A 58 16.01 10.67 -2.34
C SER A 58 14.99 11.62 -2.98
N SER A 59 14.32 12.44 -2.20
CA SER A 59 13.30 13.38 -2.68
C SER A 59 13.88 14.49 -3.60
N LYS A 60 15.09 15.01 -3.30
CA LYS A 60 15.75 16.01 -4.15
C LYS A 60 16.16 15.42 -5.50
N GLN A 61 16.72 14.20 -5.48
CA GLN A 61 17.09 13.51 -6.72
C GLN A 61 15.87 13.16 -7.55
N ASP A 62 14.77 12.71 -6.91
CA ASP A 62 13.52 12.42 -7.60
C ASP A 62 12.91 13.65 -8.27
N PHE A 63 13.03 14.85 -7.65
CA PHE A 63 12.60 16.10 -8.28
C PHE A 63 13.46 16.48 -9.47
N ILE A 64 14.78 16.31 -9.40
CA ILE A 64 15.71 16.52 -10.52
C ILE A 64 15.34 15.60 -11.69
N ASP A 65 15.12 14.30 -11.39
CA ASP A 65 14.74 13.32 -12.40
C ASP A 65 13.38 13.67 -13.05
N ALA A 66 12.40 14.10 -12.24
CA ALA A 66 11.10 14.57 -12.73
C ALA A 66 11.25 15.80 -13.62
N SER A 67 12.11 16.74 -13.23
CA SER A 67 12.38 17.97 -14.03
C SER A 67 13.04 17.65 -15.37
N ASN A 68 14.00 16.72 -15.39
CA ASN A 68 14.64 16.25 -16.62
C ASN A 68 13.63 15.57 -17.56
N VAL A 69 12.71 14.76 -17.02
CA VAL A 69 11.62 14.14 -17.80
C VAL A 69 10.68 15.20 -18.36
N ALA A 70 10.27 16.18 -17.56
CA ALA A 70 9.37 17.23 -18.00
C ALA A 70 10.01 18.09 -19.12
N GLN A 71 11.28 18.44 -18.97
CA GLN A 71 12.06 19.14 -20.00
C GLN A 71 12.15 18.30 -21.29
N PHE A 72 12.49 17.01 -21.18
CA PHE A 72 12.58 16.10 -22.33
C PHE A 72 11.25 15.99 -23.08
N LEU A 73 10.14 15.90 -22.33
CA LEU A 73 8.80 15.84 -22.90
C LEU A 73 8.27 17.22 -23.34
N ASN A 74 8.99 18.32 -23.10
CA ASN A 74 8.53 19.68 -23.32
C ASN A 74 7.11 19.90 -22.72
N ILE A 75 6.97 19.67 -21.42
CA ILE A 75 5.77 19.94 -20.63
C ILE A 75 6.14 20.79 -19.41
N PRO A 76 5.25 21.67 -18.92
CA PRO A 76 5.49 22.42 -17.71
C PRO A 76 5.51 21.51 -16.49
N ILE A 77 6.39 21.82 -15.51
CA ILE A 77 6.44 21.13 -14.22
C ILE A 77 6.33 22.12 -13.07
N TYR A 78 5.54 21.75 -12.07
CA TYR A 78 5.37 22.46 -10.82
C TYR A 78 5.70 21.57 -9.65
N LYS A 79 6.15 22.16 -8.54
CA LYS A 79 6.39 21.45 -7.28
C LYS A 79 5.37 21.90 -6.25
N VAL A 80 4.74 20.94 -5.56
CA VAL A 80 3.82 21.19 -4.45
C VAL A 80 4.32 20.49 -3.18
N ASN A 81 4.10 21.12 -2.02
CA ASN A 81 4.54 20.59 -0.73
C ASN A 81 3.33 20.17 0.10
N PHE A 82 3.26 18.88 0.43
CA PHE A 82 2.25 18.26 1.29
C PHE A 82 2.89 17.51 2.48
N VAL A 83 4.10 17.91 2.90
CA VAL A 83 4.83 17.27 4.02
C VAL A 83 3.98 17.27 5.29
N LYS A 84 3.31 18.38 5.61
CA LYS A 84 2.46 18.52 6.79
C LYS A 84 1.23 17.62 6.71
N GLU A 85 0.56 17.60 5.57
CA GLU A 85 -0.64 16.79 5.36
C GLU A 85 -0.29 15.29 5.38
N TYR A 86 0.81 14.89 4.73
CA TYR A 86 1.28 13.51 4.78
C TYR A 86 1.62 13.08 6.22
N TRP A 87 2.28 13.94 6.98
CA TRP A 87 2.59 13.68 8.38
C TRP A 87 1.32 13.47 9.21
N ASN A 88 0.35 14.36 9.09
CA ASN A 88 -0.85 14.32 9.91
C ASN A 88 -1.82 13.20 9.52
N ASP A 89 -2.07 13.03 8.21
CA ASP A 89 -3.16 12.17 7.72
C ASP A 89 -2.69 10.73 7.44
N VAL A 90 -1.38 10.53 7.24
CA VAL A 90 -0.82 9.22 6.91
C VAL A 90 0.12 8.73 8.00
N PHE A 91 1.16 9.51 8.31
CA PHE A 91 2.27 9.02 9.12
C PHE A 91 1.93 8.88 10.62
N ILE A 92 1.20 9.82 11.20
CA ILE A 92 0.73 9.71 12.59
C ILE A 92 -0.12 8.46 12.76
N SER A 93 -1.11 8.24 11.89
CA SER A 93 -1.96 7.05 11.93
C SER A 93 -1.16 5.75 11.79
N PHE A 94 -0.17 5.74 10.90
CA PHE A 94 0.77 4.64 10.74
C PHE A 94 1.54 4.32 12.03
N LEU A 95 2.09 5.32 12.72
CA LEU A 95 2.80 5.13 13.98
C LEU A 95 1.89 4.65 15.11
N GLU A 96 0.66 5.20 15.20
CA GLU A 96 -0.31 4.79 16.21
C GLU A 96 -0.73 3.32 16.05
N GLU A 97 -0.95 2.87 14.84
CA GLU A 97 -1.29 1.46 14.57
C GLU A 97 -0.10 0.53 14.92
N TYR A 98 1.16 0.94 14.65
CA TYR A 98 2.32 0.18 15.12
C TYR A 98 2.41 0.12 16.66
N LYS A 99 2.10 1.22 17.37
CA LYS A 99 2.03 1.21 18.84
C LYS A 99 0.98 0.21 19.35
N LYS A 100 -0.11 0.02 18.62
CA LYS A 100 -1.13 -1.02 18.92
C LYS A 100 -0.71 -2.43 18.52
N GLY A 101 0.51 -2.61 17.98
CA GLY A 101 1.07 -3.90 17.58
C GLY A 101 0.52 -4.49 16.30
N VAL A 102 -0.25 -3.77 15.52
CA VAL A 102 -0.70 -4.19 14.20
C VAL A 102 0.30 -3.73 13.12
N THR A 103 0.14 -4.19 11.90
CA THR A 103 1.01 -3.84 10.77
C THR A 103 0.21 -3.04 9.76
N PRO A 104 0.20 -1.70 9.83
CA PRO A 104 -0.59 -0.84 8.94
C PRO A 104 -0.03 -0.81 7.51
N ASN A 105 -0.83 -0.27 6.59
CA ASN A 105 -0.44 -0.03 5.21
C ASN A 105 -0.51 1.46 4.87
N PRO A 106 0.60 2.20 4.96
CA PRO A 106 0.61 3.65 4.73
C PRO A 106 0.37 4.01 3.26
N ASP A 107 0.63 3.11 2.30
CA ASP A 107 0.44 3.39 0.88
C ASP A 107 -1.05 3.54 0.52
N ILE A 108 -1.93 2.77 1.16
CA ILE A 108 -3.38 2.91 1.01
C ILE A 108 -3.83 4.28 1.53
N LEU A 109 -3.38 4.67 2.73
CA LEU A 109 -3.71 5.98 3.31
C LEU A 109 -3.15 7.13 2.46
N CYS A 110 -1.93 6.99 1.94
CA CYS A 110 -1.33 7.95 1.03
C CYS A 110 -2.16 8.13 -0.25
N ASN A 111 -2.62 7.06 -0.86
CA ASN A 111 -3.50 7.15 -2.02
C ASN A 111 -4.82 7.86 -1.66
N LYS A 112 -5.45 7.49 -0.54
CA LYS A 112 -6.74 8.05 -0.09
C LYS A 112 -6.65 9.53 0.24
N PHE A 113 -5.72 9.93 1.10
CA PHE A 113 -5.68 11.28 1.66
C PHE A 113 -4.84 12.24 0.83
N ILE A 114 -3.72 11.77 0.28
CA ILE A 114 -2.77 12.63 -0.43
C ILE A 114 -3.04 12.62 -1.93
N LYS A 115 -2.80 11.50 -2.64
CA LYS A 115 -2.82 11.49 -4.12
C LYS A 115 -4.20 11.75 -4.71
N PHE A 116 -5.21 10.99 -4.27
CA PHE A 116 -6.58 11.12 -4.74
C PHE A 116 -7.48 11.95 -3.79
N GLY A 117 -6.90 12.46 -2.72
CA GLY A 117 -7.48 13.41 -1.79
C GLY A 117 -7.07 14.85 -2.09
N ILE A 118 -6.13 15.38 -1.30
CA ILE A 118 -5.72 16.79 -1.36
C ILE A 118 -5.04 17.17 -2.68
N PHE A 119 -4.14 16.33 -3.20
CA PHE A 119 -3.46 16.58 -4.47
C PHE A 119 -4.47 16.70 -5.62
N LYS A 120 -5.38 15.72 -5.77
CA LYS A 120 -6.43 15.77 -6.79
C LYS A 120 -7.23 17.07 -6.71
N LYS A 121 -7.74 17.41 -5.52
CA LYS A 121 -8.52 18.65 -5.31
C LYS A 121 -7.72 19.90 -5.67
N TYR A 122 -6.47 19.94 -5.25
CA TYR A 122 -5.58 21.07 -5.54
C TYR A 122 -5.35 21.27 -7.04
N VAL A 123 -4.94 20.21 -7.75
CA VAL A 123 -4.55 20.34 -9.16
C VAL A 123 -5.74 20.56 -10.09
N LEU A 124 -6.88 19.95 -9.84
CA LEU A 124 -8.08 20.19 -10.63
C LEU A 124 -8.52 21.65 -10.53
N LYS A 125 -8.43 22.24 -9.33
CA LYS A 125 -8.78 23.64 -9.10
C LYS A 125 -7.71 24.62 -9.63
N GLN A 126 -6.43 24.37 -9.27
CA GLN A 126 -5.33 25.31 -9.53
C GLN A 126 -4.99 25.44 -11.02
N PHE A 127 -5.09 24.32 -11.75
CA PHE A 127 -4.74 24.28 -13.17
C PHE A 127 -5.98 24.22 -14.07
N GLU A 128 -7.18 24.25 -13.51
CA GLU A 128 -8.43 24.05 -14.26
C GLU A 128 -8.35 22.78 -15.14
N ALA A 129 -7.84 21.68 -14.54
CA ALA A 129 -7.60 20.46 -15.27
C ALA A 129 -8.87 19.60 -15.33
N ASP A 130 -9.07 18.93 -16.47
CA ASP A 130 -10.18 17.98 -16.66
C ASP A 130 -9.90 16.66 -15.91
N PHE A 131 -8.61 16.26 -15.85
CA PHE A 131 -8.19 14.97 -15.27
C PHE A 131 -6.91 15.09 -14.48
N ILE A 132 -6.75 14.13 -13.56
CA ILE A 132 -5.44 13.77 -13.00
C ILE A 132 -5.00 12.42 -13.54
N ALA A 133 -3.69 12.22 -13.64
CA ALA A 133 -3.09 10.93 -13.98
C ALA A 133 -1.93 10.58 -13.07
N THR A 134 -1.72 9.28 -12.88
CA THR A 134 -0.59 8.75 -12.10
C THR A 134 -0.03 7.50 -12.78
N GLY A 135 1.19 7.12 -12.42
CA GLY A 135 1.86 5.91 -12.91
C GLY A 135 1.38 4.61 -12.25
N HIS A 136 0.18 4.54 -11.70
CA HIS A 136 -0.34 3.30 -11.14
C HIS A 136 -0.74 2.30 -12.22
N TYR A 137 -0.51 1.03 -11.92
CA TYR A 137 -1.05 -0.10 -12.67
C TYR A 137 -2.44 -0.43 -12.13
N ALA A 138 -3.44 0.20 -12.68
CA ALA A 138 -4.85 0.01 -12.44
C ALA A 138 -5.62 0.48 -13.67
N ASN A 139 -6.92 0.24 -13.75
CA ASN A 139 -7.78 0.81 -14.75
C ASN A 139 -9.02 1.41 -14.09
N THR A 140 -9.61 2.43 -14.71
CA THR A 140 -10.86 3.04 -14.24
C THR A 140 -11.70 3.53 -15.42
N TYR A 141 -13.00 3.44 -15.26
CA TYR A 141 -13.98 4.07 -16.16
C TYR A 141 -15.18 4.56 -15.35
N VAL A 142 -15.96 5.42 -15.93
CA VAL A 142 -17.22 5.90 -15.37
C VAL A 142 -18.32 5.39 -16.28
N ASP A 143 -19.34 4.74 -15.71
CA ASP A 143 -20.46 4.18 -16.42
C ASP A 143 -21.51 5.24 -16.79
N GLU A 144 -22.59 4.84 -17.47
CA GLU A 144 -23.70 5.70 -17.90
C GLU A 144 -24.49 6.28 -16.72
N ASN A 145 -24.43 5.66 -15.55
CA ASN A 145 -25.05 6.13 -14.31
C ASN A 145 -24.15 7.06 -13.50
N ASN A 146 -23.02 7.48 -14.09
CA ASN A 146 -22.00 8.29 -13.45
C ASN A 146 -21.36 7.60 -12.23
N VAL A 147 -21.22 6.27 -12.27
CA VAL A 147 -20.54 5.47 -11.25
C VAL A 147 -19.13 5.13 -11.74
N ALA A 148 -18.14 5.41 -10.90
CA ALA A 148 -16.76 5.08 -11.23
C ALA A 148 -16.43 3.63 -10.81
N HIS A 149 -15.72 2.93 -11.67
CA HIS A 149 -15.28 1.55 -11.49
C HIS A 149 -13.76 1.46 -11.44
N LEU A 150 -13.23 0.66 -10.53
CA LEU A 150 -11.81 0.40 -10.39
C LEU A 150 -11.50 -1.03 -10.82
N LEU A 151 -10.73 -1.20 -11.89
CA LEU A 151 -10.40 -2.50 -12.47
C LEU A 151 -8.92 -2.83 -12.29
N LYS A 152 -8.61 -4.13 -12.23
CA LYS A 152 -7.23 -4.63 -12.27
C LYS A 152 -6.52 -4.15 -13.54
N ALA A 153 -5.20 -3.97 -13.43
CA ALA A 153 -4.36 -3.76 -14.59
C ALA A 153 -4.16 -5.04 -15.38
N LYS A 154 -3.81 -4.92 -16.66
CA LYS A 154 -3.41 -6.04 -17.53
C LYS A 154 -2.22 -6.83 -16.97
N ASP A 155 -1.24 -6.15 -16.37
CA ASP A 155 -0.11 -6.78 -15.69
C ASP A 155 -0.49 -7.16 -14.24
N GLU A 156 -0.97 -8.38 -14.05
CA GLU A 156 -1.39 -8.88 -12.72
C GLU A 156 -0.25 -8.86 -11.69
N ASN A 157 1.04 -8.98 -12.13
CA ASN A 157 2.19 -8.92 -11.24
C ASN A 157 2.47 -7.50 -10.73
N LYS A 158 1.98 -6.50 -11.45
CA LYS A 158 2.12 -5.07 -11.12
C LYS A 158 0.82 -4.42 -10.67
N ASP A 159 -0.31 -5.13 -10.75
CA ASP A 159 -1.62 -4.61 -10.34
C ASP A 159 -1.57 -3.95 -8.96
N GLN A 160 -2.00 -2.70 -8.90
CA GLN A 160 -1.95 -1.86 -7.72
C GLN A 160 -3.33 -1.50 -7.16
N THR A 161 -4.39 -2.14 -7.64
CA THR A 161 -5.75 -1.93 -7.11
C THR A 161 -5.84 -2.25 -5.61
N TYR A 162 -4.97 -3.14 -5.10
CA TYR A 162 -4.83 -3.38 -3.67
C TYR A 162 -4.61 -2.09 -2.87
N PHE A 163 -3.78 -1.18 -3.37
CA PHE A 163 -3.46 0.08 -2.71
C PHE A 163 -4.49 1.18 -2.96
N LEU A 164 -5.46 0.94 -3.84
CA LEU A 164 -6.53 1.87 -4.21
C LEU A 164 -7.89 1.49 -3.62
N CYS A 165 -7.98 0.38 -2.91
CA CYS A 165 -9.23 -0.19 -2.40
C CYS A 165 -9.98 0.69 -1.39
N ASP A 166 -9.31 1.66 -0.79
CA ASP A 166 -9.91 2.58 0.20
C ASP A 166 -10.33 3.94 -0.42
N LEU A 167 -10.26 4.06 -1.75
CA LEU A 167 -10.83 5.20 -2.48
C LEU A 167 -12.34 5.08 -2.53
N ASN A 168 -13.01 6.23 -2.54
CA ASN A 168 -14.44 6.30 -2.80
C ASN A 168 -14.74 6.60 -4.27
N ASN A 169 -16.00 6.53 -4.64
CA ASN A 169 -16.45 6.76 -6.00
C ASN A 169 -16.04 8.15 -6.52
N GLU A 170 -16.23 9.21 -5.74
CA GLU A 170 -15.84 10.59 -6.11
C GLU A 170 -14.33 10.71 -6.37
N GLN A 171 -13.50 10.00 -5.59
CA GLN A 171 -12.05 10.04 -5.75
C GLN A 171 -11.57 9.38 -7.05
N LEU A 172 -12.34 8.45 -7.62
CA LEU A 172 -12.04 7.77 -8.87
C LEU A 172 -12.50 8.54 -10.12
N HIS A 173 -13.45 9.47 -9.98
CA HIS A 173 -13.83 10.35 -11.09
C HIS A 173 -12.65 11.21 -11.55
N ASN A 174 -12.58 11.52 -12.84
CA ASN A 174 -11.53 12.35 -13.43
C ASN A 174 -10.10 11.81 -13.22
N VAL A 175 -9.96 10.50 -13.05
CA VAL A 175 -8.66 9.81 -12.90
C VAL A 175 -8.35 9.02 -14.16
N ILE A 176 -7.10 9.12 -14.63
CA ILE A 176 -6.57 8.31 -15.74
C ILE A 176 -5.36 7.52 -15.23
N PHE A 177 -5.35 6.23 -15.53
CA PHE A 177 -4.21 5.34 -15.33
C PHE A 177 -3.63 4.91 -16.68
N PRO A 178 -2.67 5.65 -17.24
CA PRO A 178 -2.18 5.42 -18.61
C PRO A 178 -1.52 4.06 -18.83
N LEU A 179 -1.11 3.39 -17.74
CA LEU A 179 -0.42 2.11 -17.78
C LEU A 179 -1.37 0.89 -17.66
N ALA A 180 -2.68 1.12 -17.58
CA ALA A 180 -3.69 0.08 -17.34
C ALA A 180 -3.54 -1.15 -18.24
N ASN A 181 -3.26 -0.92 -19.53
CA ASN A 181 -3.24 -1.96 -20.57
C ASN A 181 -1.82 -2.36 -20.98
N LEU A 182 -0.79 -2.05 -20.18
CA LEU A 182 0.61 -2.31 -20.48
C LEU A 182 1.24 -3.25 -19.45
N TYR A 183 2.05 -4.19 -19.93
CA TYR A 183 2.97 -4.92 -19.07
C TYR A 183 4.15 -4.03 -18.67
N LYS A 184 4.75 -4.27 -17.51
CA LYS A 184 5.93 -3.52 -17.06
C LYS A 184 7.10 -3.59 -18.06
N THR A 185 7.24 -4.71 -18.73
CA THR A 185 8.25 -4.89 -19.79
C THR A 185 8.00 -3.96 -20.99
N GLU A 186 6.73 -3.77 -21.38
CA GLU A 186 6.35 -2.83 -22.43
C GLU A 186 6.63 -1.38 -22.00
N VAL A 187 6.32 -1.02 -20.74
CA VAL A 187 6.62 0.31 -20.19
C VAL A 187 8.13 0.59 -20.21
N ARG A 188 8.96 -0.39 -19.82
CA ARG A 188 10.42 -0.27 -19.89
C ARG A 188 10.93 -0.13 -21.33
N LYS A 189 10.36 -0.89 -22.25
CA LYS A 189 10.68 -0.83 -23.67
C LYS A 189 10.37 0.54 -24.26
N ILE A 190 9.16 1.08 -24.00
CA ILE A 190 8.78 2.42 -24.42
C ILE A 190 9.77 3.46 -23.88
N ALA A 191 10.09 3.41 -22.59
CA ALA A 191 11.02 4.34 -21.97
C ALA A 191 12.41 4.31 -22.64
N GLN A 192 12.89 3.12 -22.99
CA GLN A 192 14.17 2.91 -23.65
C GLN A 192 14.15 3.39 -25.12
N GLU A 193 13.11 3.03 -25.86
CA GLU A 193 12.97 3.39 -27.29
C GLU A 193 12.96 4.89 -27.52
N ILE A 194 12.31 5.66 -26.63
CA ILE A 194 12.29 7.11 -26.70
C ILE A 194 13.45 7.79 -25.97
N ASN A 195 14.38 7.02 -25.37
CA ASN A 195 15.51 7.52 -24.59
C ASN A 195 15.08 8.45 -23.44
N LEU A 196 14.04 8.08 -22.66
CA LEU A 196 13.65 8.84 -21.47
C LEU A 196 14.83 8.97 -20.49
N PRO A 197 15.07 10.14 -19.86
CA PRO A 197 16.20 10.34 -18.94
C PRO A 197 16.27 9.32 -17.80
N VAL A 198 15.13 8.74 -17.45
CA VAL A 198 14.99 7.77 -16.32
C VAL A 198 14.77 6.32 -16.77
N TRP A 199 14.98 5.99 -18.05
CA TRP A 199 14.64 4.68 -18.62
C TRP A 199 15.27 3.48 -17.89
N ASN A 200 16.47 3.61 -17.35
CA ASN A 200 17.22 2.59 -16.62
C ASN A 200 17.06 2.68 -15.08
N LYS A 201 16.30 3.67 -14.58
CA LYS A 201 16.09 3.84 -13.14
C LYS A 201 15.35 2.60 -12.57
N LYS A 202 15.85 2.07 -11.44
CA LYS A 202 15.19 0.97 -10.73
C LYS A 202 13.83 1.39 -10.20
N ASP A 203 12.90 0.44 -10.08
CA ASP A 203 11.62 0.70 -9.43
C ASP A 203 11.87 1.08 -7.97
N SER A 204 11.17 2.10 -7.48
CA SER A 204 11.21 2.45 -6.06
C SER A 204 10.61 1.31 -5.24
N THR A 205 11.31 0.94 -4.17
CA THR A 205 10.88 -0.01 -3.15
C THR A 205 10.80 0.72 -1.80
N GLY A 206 9.99 0.21 -0.87
CA GLY A 206 9.80 0.84 0.44
C GLY A 206 8.46 1.58 0.56
N ILE A 207 8.36 2.44 1.58
CA ILE A 207 7.15 3.24 1.85
C ILE A 207 7.08 4.40 0.87
N CYS A 208 5.89 4.66 0.33
CA CYS A 208 5.62 5.73 -0.62
C CYS A 208 6.13 7.08 -0.08
N PHE A 209 6.94 7.79 -0.88
CA PHE A 209 7.61 9.07 -0.58
C PHE A 209 8.72 9.04 0.48
N ILE A 210 8.77 8.05 1.36
CA ILE A 210 9.86 7.86 2.34
C ILE A 210 11.03 7.12 1.68
N GLY A 211 10.73 6.22 0.74
CA GLY A 211 11.70 5.45 -0.02
C GLY A 211 12.26 4.23 0.74
N GLU A 212 13.37 3.70 0.23
CA GLU A 212 14.05 2.57 0.86
C GLU A 212 14.69 3.00 2.17
N ARG A 213 14.33 2.31 3.24
CA ARG A 213 14.88 2.47 4.58
C ARG A 213 15.10 1.11 5.21
N HIS A 214 16.11 1.02 6.08
CA HIS A 214 16.17 -0.08 7.03
C HIS A 214 15.00 0.06 8.00
N PHE A 215 13.89 -0.61 7.70
CA PHE A 215 12.57 -0.33 8.26
C PHE A 215 12.55 -0.31 9.81
N SER A 216 13.24 -1.27 10.46
CA SER A 216 13.33 -1.30 11.91
C SER A 216 14.09 -0.09 12.47
N LEU A 217 15.17 0.35 11.81
CA LEU A 217 15.95 1.53 12.20
C LEU A 217 15.14 2.81 12.00
N PHE A 218 14.43 2.92 10.88
CA PHE A 218 13.52 4.03 10.61
C PHE A 218 12.45 4.17 11.70
N LEU A 219 11.79 3.08 12.06
CA LEU A 219 10.76 3.10 13.11
C LEU A 219 11.34 3.45 14.49
N LYS A 220 12.60 3.15 14.77
CA LYS A 220 13.27 3.51 16.05
C LYS A 220 13.43 5.03 16.25
N ASN A 221 13.31 5.84 15.19
CA ASN A 221 13.25 7.30 15.35
C ASN A 221 11.98 7.74 16.10
N TYR A 222 10.90 6.95 16.01
CA TYR A 222 9.55 7.36 16.44
C TYR A 222 8.95 6.44 17.50
N LEU A 223 9.43 5.21 17.61
CA LEU A 223 8.93 4.19 18.53
C LEU A 223 10.02 3.75 19.50
N THR A 224 9.69 3.71 20.79
CA THR A 224 10.59 3.17 21.80
C THR A 224 10.81 1.68 21.59
N SER A 225 12.07 1.28 21.56
CA SER A 225 12.49 -0.11 21.51
C SER A 225 12.59 -0.68 22.94
N LYS A 226 11.93 -1.81 23.20
CA LYS A 226 12.01 -2.52 24.48
C LYS A 226 12.27 -3.99 24.21
N THR A 227 13.42 -4.48 24.66
CA THR A 227 13.77 -5.91 24.53
C THR A 227 12.77 -6.80 25.25
N GLY A 228 12.39 -7.91 24.63
CA GLY A 228 11.47 -8.91 25.17
C GLY A 228 11.83 -10.31 24.67
N ASN A 229 11.10 -11.32 25.14
CA ASN A 229 11.37 -12.71 24.82
C ASN A 229 10.66 -13.17 23.54
N ILE A 230 11.37 -13.97 22.74
CA ILE A 230 10.79 -14.80 21.68
C ILE A 230 10.49 -16.18 22.27
N ILE A 231 9.24 -16.58 22.24
CA ILE A 231 8.74 -17.82 22.88
C ILE A 231 8.10 -18.72 21.82
N ASP A 232 8.48 -19.98 21.80
CA ASP A 232 7.79 -21.03 21.06
C ASP A 232 6.35 -21.20 21.63
N ILE A 233 5.36 -20.98 20.78
CA ILE A 233 3.95 -20.99 21.22
C ILE A 233 3.48 -22.36 21.71
N LYS A 234 4.06 -23.44 21.20
CA LYS A 234 3.72 -24.84 21.56
C LYS A 234 4.42 -25.29 22.84
N THR A 235 5.73 -25.15 22.88
CA THR A 235 6.57 -25.68 23.96
C THR A 235 6.72 -24.72 25.13
N LYS A 236 6.38 -23.45 24.94
CA LYS A 236 6.59 -22.32 25.88
C LYS A 236 8.05 -22.04 26.23
N LYS A 237 8.99 -22.63 25.50
CA LYS A 237 10.42 -22.37 25.68
C LYS A 237 10.79 -21.00 25.12
N ILE A 238 11.67 -20.31 25.82
CA ILE A 238 12.31 -19.07 25.31
C ILE A 238 13.37 -19.51 24.29
N LEU A 239 13.26 -18.97 23.05
CA LEU A 239 14.17 -19.28 21.96
C LEU A 239 15.18 -18.15 21.70
N GLY A 240 14.89 -16.95 22.18
CA GLY A 240 15.73 -15.77 21.97
C GLY A 240 15.07 -14.50 22.47
N THR A 241 15.60 -13.37 22.02
CA THR A 241 15.06 -12.05 22.36
C THR A 241 14.77 -11.22 21.11
N HIS A 242 13.86 -10.26 21.24
CA HIS A 242 13.51 -9.31 20.20
C HIS A 242 13.64 -7.87 20.70
N GLU A 243 13.72 -6.90 19.79
CA GLU A 243 13.93 -5.48 20.11
C GLU A 243 12.63 -4.69 20.37
N GLY A 244 11.49 -5.34 20.33
CA GLY A 244 10.14 -4.76 20.51
C GLY A 244 9.12 -5.43 19.61
N THR A 245 7.98 -5.86 20.16
CA THR A 245 6.95 -6.60 19.43
C THR A 245 6.39 -5.84 18.23
N SER A 246 6.38 -4.50 18.29
CA SER A 246 5.88 -3.65 17.21
C SER A 246 6.69 -3.76 15.91
N PHE A 247 7.96 -4.10 15.99
CA PHE A 247 8.84 -4.20 14.80
C PHE A 247 8.65 -5.48 13.98
N TYR A 248 7.78 -6.38 14.43
CA TYR A 248 7.57 -7.67 13.79
C TYR A 248 6.17 -7.80 13.21
N THR A 249 6.05 -8.59 12.14
CA THR A 249 4.79 -8.85 11.43
C THR A 249 4.42 -10.33 11.54
N ILE A 250 3.13 -10.64 11.64
CA ILE A 250 2.66 -12.04 11.62
C ILE A 250 3.12 -12.73 10.32
N GLY A 251 3.69 -13.92 10.45
CA GLY A 251 4.28 -14.70 9.35
C GLY A 251 5.73 -14.33 9.03
N GLN A 252 6.33 -13.34 9.69
CA GLN A 252 7.73 -12.96 9.50
C GLN A 252 8.67 -14.06 9.99
N ARG A 253 9.71 -14.32 9.19
CA ARG A 253 10.83 -15.22 9.53
C ARG A 253 12.13 -14.44 9.68
N ASN A 254 12.44 -13.60 8.70
CA ASN A 254 13.71 -12.86 8.67
C ASN A 254 13.77 -11.84 9.80
N GLY A 255 14.98 -11.66 10.39
CA GLY A 255 15.20 -10.71 11.48
C GLY A 255 14.78 -11.22 12.86
N LEU A 256 14.40 -12.49 13.01
CA LEU A 256 14.18 -13.13 14.32
C LEU A 256 15.49 -13.50 15.02
N ASN A 257 16.58 -13.61 14.26
CA ASN A 257 17.91 -14.00 14.74
C ASN A 257 17.91 -15.33 15.51
N LEU A 258 17.00 -16.23 15.16
CA LEU A 258 16.90 -17.58 15.70
C LEU A 258 17.81 -18.51 14.87
N GLY A 259 19.10 -18.52 15.18
CA GLY A 259 20.09 -19.45 14.60
C GLY A 259 20.23 -20.71 15.43
N GLY A 260 20.75 -21.80 14.81
CA GLY A 260 21.08 -23.05 15.50
C GLY A 260 19.91 -24.01 15.76
N PHE A 261 18.70 -23.72 15.32
CA PHE A 261 17.56 -24.63 15.40
C PHE A 261 17.42 -25.46 14.11
N HIS A 262 17.01 -26.71 14.25
CA HIS A 262 16.76 -27.63 13.12
C HIS A 262 15.51 -27.26 12.30
N THR A 263 14.62 -26.42 12.82
CA THR A 263 13.38 -25.99 12.18
C THR A 263 13.35 -24.49 11.95
N ARG A 264 12.44 -24.06 11.07
CA ARG A 264 12.19 -22.64 10.76
C ARG A 264 11.04 -22.13 11.62
N TYR A 265 11.22 -20.99 12.24
CA TYR A 265 10.23 -20.32 13.05
C TYR A 265 9.63 -19.09 12.37
N PHE A 266 8.33 -18.87 12.61
CA PHE A 266 7.58 -17.74 12.07
C PHE A 266 6.78 -17.06 13.17
N VAL A 267 6.70 -15.75 13.15
CA VAL A 267 5.85 -14.98 14.09
C VAL A 267 4.40 -15.38 13.90
N CYS A 268 3.75 -15.84 14.98
CA CYS A 268 2.34 -16.25 14.96
C CYS A 268 1.44 -15.42 15.88
N LYS A 269 2.00 -14.78 16.93
CA LYS A 269 1.22 -13.93 17.84
C LYS A 269 2.13 -12.89 18.50
N LYS A 270 1.58 -11.73 18.79
CA LYS A 270 2.22 -10.65 19.56
C LYS A 270 1.47 -10.40 20.84
N ASP A 271 2.16 -10.35 21.98
CA ASP A 271 1.63 -9.96 23.28
C ASP A 271 2.30 -8.67 23.70
N LEU A 272 1.66 -7.56 23.41
CA LEU A 272 2.18 -6.23 23.69
C LEU A 272 2.25 -5.94 25.19
N LYS A 273 1.25 -6.43 25.95
CA LYS A 273 1.17 -6.18 27.39
C LYS A 273 2.37 -6.77 28.12
N ASN A 274 2.74 -8.00 27.77
CA ASN A 274 3.85 -8.73 28.38
C ASN A 274 5.15 -8.59 27.57
N ASN A 275 5.14 -7.87 26.43
CA ASN A 275 6.26 -7.70 25.52
C ASN A 275 6.85 -9.04 25.05
N ILE A 276 5.99 -9.97 24.61
CA ILE A 276 6.37 -11.29 24.15
C ILE A 276 6.03 -11.46 22.67
N LEU A 277 7.00 -12.00 21.92
CA LEU A 277 6.80 -12.42 20.55
C LEU A 277 6.68 -13.94 20.49
N TYR A 278 5.51 -14.44 20.15
CA TYR A 278 5.30 -15.87 19.97
C TYR A 278 5.63 -16.28 18.53
N VAL A 279 6.36 -17.38 18.42
CA VAL A 279 6.70 -18.00 17.15
C VAL A 279 6.20 -19.44 17.09
N ALA A 280 5.86 -19.90 15.91
CA ALA A 280 5.53 -21.29 15.62
C ALA A 280 6.56 -21.89 14.67
N SER A 281 6.89 -23.16 14.87
CA SER A 281 7.71 -23.91 13.90
C SER A 281 6.95 -24.15 12.60
N ILE A 282 7.65 -24.48 11.53
CA ILE A 282 7.03 -24.81 10.24
C ILE A 282 6.08 -26.02 10.36
N GLU A 283 6.40 -26.96 11.23
CA GLU A 283 5.61 -28.17 11.49
C GLU A 283 4.29 -27.86 12.20
N ASP A 284 4.23 -26.76 12.93
CA ASP A 284 3.04 -26.30 13.66
C ASP A 284 2.30 -25.17 12.93
N GLU A 285 2.70 -24.83 11.70
CA GLU A 285 2.16 -23.72 10.91
C GLU A 285 0.65 -23.85 10.71
N GLU A 286 0.17 -25.04 10.39
CA GLU A 286 -1.25 -25.30 10.19
C GLU A 286 -2.08 -24.87 11.40
N LYS A 287 -1.60 -25.13 12.61
CA LYS A 287 -2.32 -24.79 13.84
C LYS A 287 -2.34 -23.31 14.17
N TYR A 288 -1.25 -22.59 13.92
CA TYR A 288 -1.04 -21.25 14.46
C TYR A 288 -1.02 -20.13 13.43
N LEU A 289 -0.87 -20.45 12.13
CA LEU A 289 -0.74 -19.46 11.07
C LEU A 289 -1.78 -19.59 9.95
N LEU A 290 -2.48 -20.73 9.85
CA LEU A 290 -3.54 -20.92 8.87
C LEU A 290 -4.90 -20.60 9.50
N HIS A 291 -5.65 -19.68 8.88
CA HIS A 291 -6.96 -19.23 9.35
C HIS A 291 -7.97 -19.20 8.20
N LYS A 292 -9.23 -19.50 8.52
CA LYS A 292 -10.34 -19.53 7.56
C LYS A 292 -11.26 -18.33 7.67
N PHE A 293 -11.44 -17.79 8.89
CA PHE A 293 -12.32 -16.66 9.15
C PHE A 293 -11.52 -15.39 9.41
N VAL A 294 -11.92 -14.28 8.78
CA VAL A 294 -11.27 -12.98 8.92
C VAL A 294 -12.29 -11.94 9.35
N TYR A 295 -11.94 -11.19 10.38
CA TYR A 295 -12.77 -10.14 10.95
C TYR A 295 -12.25 -8.79 10.46
N ILE A 296 -13.10 -8.03 9.79
CA ILE A 296 -12.79 -6.74 9.17
C ILE A 296 -13.44 -5.63 9.98
N LYS A 297 -12.70 -4.58 10.24
CA LYS A 297 -13.21 -3.29 10.74
C LYS A 297 -13.10 -2.23 9.63
N THR A 298 -13.97 -1.26 9.64
CA THR A 298 -13.89 -0.09 8.76
C THR A 298 -13.88 -0.48 7.28
N LEU A 299 -15.01 -1.00 6.80
CA LEU A 299 -15.20 -1.39 5.40
C LEU A 299 -15.45 -0.17 4.52
N ASN A 300 -14.64 0.00 3.47
CA ASN A 300 -14.90 0.92 2.37
C ASN A 300 -15.52 0.16 1.19
N LYS A 301 -16.59 0.70 0.61
CA LYS A 301 -17.24 0.22 -0.61
C LYS A 301 -17.10 1.30 -1.68
N ILE A 302 -16.57 0.94 -2.84
CA ILE A 302 -16.31 1.89 -3.93
C ILE A 302 -17.61 2.26 -4.62
N ASN A 303 -18.38 1.27 -5.08
CA ASN A 303 -19.54 1.47 -5.95
C ASN A 303 -20.67 0.47 -5.70
N ILE A 304 -20.43 -0.67 -5.10
CA ILE A 304 -21.44 -1.70 -4.82
C ILE A 304 -21.82 -1.66 -3.34
N ASN A 305 -23.06 -1.31 -3.03
CA ASN A 305 -23.51 -1.18 -1.65
C ASN A 305 -23.95 -2.50 -1.02
N ASN A 306 -24.47 -3.44 -1.80
CA ASN A 306 -24.91 -4.73 -1.32
C ASN A 306 -23.97 -5.83 -1.83
N TRP A 307 -23.32 -6.54 -0.90
CA TRP A 307 -22.38 -7.61 -1.20
C TRP A 307 -22.94 -9.01 -0.88
N ASN A 308 -24.22 -9.09 -0.45
CA ASN A 308 -24.86 -10.35 -0.20
C ASN A 308 -24.96 -11.15 -1.51
N ASP A 309 -24.74 -12.44 -1.41
CA ASP A 309 -24.83 -13.42 -2.50
C ASP A 309 -23.89 -13.18 -3.69
N LEU A 310 -22.90 -12.28 -3.58
CA LEU A 310 -21.90 -12.10 -4.60
C LEU A 310 -20.80 -13.15 -4.50
N ASN A 311 -20.34 -13.64 -5.66
CA ASN A 311 -19.17 -14.51 -5.76
C ASN A 311 -17.89 -13.69 -5.63
N LEU A 312 -17.55 -13.34 -4.40
CA LEU A 312 -16.41 -12.47 -4.13
C LEU A 312 -15.10 -13.25 -4.03
N SER A 313 -14.05 -12.57 -4.47
CA SER A 313 -12.68 -12.96 -4.19
C SER A 313 -12.00 -11.91 -3.32
N VAL A 314 -11.05 -12.33 -2.50
CA VAL A 314 -10.31 -11.46 -1.58
C VAL A 314 -8.82 -11.69 -1.68
N ARG A 315 -8.01 -10.63 -1.46
CA ARG A 315 -6.59 -10.76 -1.15
C ARG A 315 -6.25 -9.96 0.11
N PHE A 316 -5.34 -10.51 0.91
CA PHE A 316 -4.93 -9.93 2.19
C PHE A 316 -3.55 -9.27 2.12
N ARG A 317 -2.87 -9.39 0.99
CA ARG A 317 -1.57 -8.78 0.71
C ARG A 317 -1.46 -8.44 -0.77
N HIS A 318 -0.73 -7.40 -1.07
CA HIS A 318 -0.35 -7.10 -2.45
C HIS A 318 0.32 -8.32 -3.10
N ARG A 319 0.01 -8.61 -4.37
CA ARG A 319 0.46 -9.77 -5.16
C ARG A 319 0.03 -11.16 -4.65
N GLN A 320 -0.77 -11.24 -3.60
CA GLN A 320 -1.40 -12.52 -3.24
C GLN A 320 -2.41 -12.91 -4.32
N LYS A 321 -2.48 -14.18 -4.66
CA LYS A 321 -3.55 -14.70 -5.52
C LYS A 321 -4.91 -14.45 -4.89
N LEU A 322 -5.91 -14.20 -5.71
CA LEU A 322 -7.29 -14.04 -5.27
C LEU A 322 -7.81 -15.35 -4.67
N ILE A 323 -8.51 -15.26 -3.57
CA ILE A 323 -9.08 -16.36 -2.81
C ILE A 323 -10.59 -16.16 -2.79
N LYS A 324 -11.36 -17.15 -3.21
CA LYS A 324 -12.82 -17.09 -3.12
C LYS A 324 -13.25 -17.00 -1.66
N CYS A 325 -14.25 -16.18 -1.40
CA CYS A 325 -14.75 -15.99 -0.05
C CYS A 325 -16.25 -15.74 -0.03
N LYS A 326 -16.86 -16.07 1.13
CA LYS A 326 -18.21 -15.67 1.49
C LYS A 326 -18.15 -14.53 2.48
N VAL A 327 -18.98 -13.54 2.28
CA VAL A 327 -19.12 -12.39 3.16
C VAL A 327 -20.33 -12.63 4.07
N ILE A 328 -20.10 -12.50 5.38
CA ILE A 328 -21.14 -12.52 6.40
C ILE A 328 -21.19 -11.09 6.94
N LEU A 329 -22.25 -10.35 6.63
CA LEU A 329 -22.45 -8.98 7.11
C LEU A 329 -22.91 -8.99 8.56
N ASP A 330 -22.28 -8.16 9.39
CA ASP A 330 -22.82 -7.73 10.68
C ASP A 330 -23.32 -6.28 10.53
N ASP A 331 -24.60 -6.11 10.23
CA ASP A 331 -25.21 -4.84 9.90
C ASP A 331 -25.20 -3.80 11.04
N LEU A 332 -25.00 -4.23 12.29
CA LEU A 332 -25.13 -3.35 13.46
C LEU A 332 -23.85 -2.53 13.75
N LYS A 333 -22.66 -2.92 13.21
CA LYS A 333 -21.36 -2.32 13.62
C LYS A 333 -20.43 -1.99 12.46
N ASN A 334 -20.84 -2.05 11.20
CA ASN A 334 -19.94 -1.99 10.03
C ASN A 334 -18.75 -2.99 10.13
N ASN A 335 -18.95 -4.08 10.84
CA ASN A 335 -18.00 -5.17 10.92
C ASN A 335 -18.37 -6.22 9.89
N LEU A 336 -17.38 -6.75 9.20
CA LEU A 336 -17.55 -7.79 8.22
C LEU A 336 -16.79 -9.02 8.64
N ILE A 337 -17.40 -10.19 8.53
CA ILE A 337 -16.73 -11.48 8.66
C ILE A 337 -16.61 -12.09 7.28
N ILE A 338 -15.41 -12.55 6.94
CA ILE A 338 -15.13 -13.29 5.72
C ILE A 338 -14.89 -14.75 6.08
N GLU A 339 -15.55 -15.66 5.39
CA GLU A 339 -15.17 -17.07 5.32
C GLU A 339 -14.43 -17.33 4.03
N CYS A 340 -13.14 -17.64 4.10
CA CYS A 340 -12.35 -18.02 2.92
C CYS A 340 -12.67 -19.45 2.50
N GLU A 341 -12.63 -19.75 1.20
CA GLU A 341 -12.83 -21.10 0.68
C GLU A 341 -11.79 -22.06 1.28
N ASN A 342 -10.53 -21.63 1.33
CA ASN A 342 -9.41 -22.38 1.91
C ASN A 342 -8.79 -21.60 3.09
N GLU A 343 -8.07 -22.30 3.96
CA GLU A 343 -7.29 -21.67 5.01
C GLU A 343 -6.17 -20.80 4.40
N VAL A 344 -5.97 -19.62 4.95
CA VAL A 344 -5.03 -18.62 4.47
C VAL A 344 -3.95 -18.38 5.51
N ARG A 345 -2.70 -18.38 5.02
CA ARG A 345 -1.51 -18.23 5.85
C ARG A 345 -1.29 -16.78 6.29
N ALA A 346 -1.01 -16.62 7.59
CA ALA A 346 -0.45 -15.40 8.17
C ALA A 346 -1.26 -14.14 7.84
N ILE A 347 -2.57 -14.21 8.00
CA ILE A 347 -3.46 -13.05 7.91
C ILE A 347 -3.03 -12.06 8.99
N THR A 348 -2.75 -10.82 8.58
CA THR A 348 -2.06 -9.85 9.42
C THR A 348 -2.99 -8.71 9.82
N PRO A 349 -3.29 -8.53 11.12
CA PRO A 349 -4.04 -7.37 11.62
C PRO A 349 -3.37 -6.04 11.22
N GLY A 350 -4.18 -5.07 10.80
CA GLY A 350 -3.74 -3.77 10.30
C GLY A 350 -3.51 -3.71 8.79
N GLN A 351 -3.33 -4.85 8.12
CA GLN A 351 -3.39 -4.91 6.65
C GLN A 351 -4.84 -4.86 6.18
N TYR A 352 -5.03 -4.77 4.87
CA TYR A 352 -6.35 -4.71 4.25
C TYR A 352 -6.76 -6.07 3.67
N ALA A 353 -8.04 -6.39 3.82
CA ALA A 353 -8.74 -7.34 2.97
C ALA A 353 -9.33 -6.57 1.80
N VAL A 354 -8.90 -6.87 0.58
CA VAL A 354 -9.33 -6.17 -0.63
C VAL A 354 -10.18 -7.10 -1.46
N PHE A 355 -11.37 -6.64 -1.81
CA PHE A 355 -12.42 -7.46 -2.42
C PHE A 355 -12.54 -7.19 -3.91
N TYR A 356 -12.79 -8.27 -4.63
CA TYR A 356 -12.92 -8.26 -6.07
C TYR A 356 -14.17 -9.03 -6.51
N LEU A 357 -14.88 -8.44 -7.45
CA LEU A 357 -15.89 -9.10 -8.25
C LEU A 357 -15.31 -9.23 -9.66
N ASP A 358 -14.94 -10.45 -10.05
CA ASP A 358 -14.15 -10.71 -11.26
C ASP A 358 -12.87 -9.85 -11.32
N ASP A 359 -12.78 -8.93 -12.27
CA ASP A 359 -11.63 -8.02 -12.43
C ASP A 359 -11.81 -6.67 -11.73
N GLU A 360 -12.97 -6.42 -11.13
CA GLU A 360 -13.26 -5.17 -10.45
C GLU A 360 -12.91 -5.21 -8.98
N CYS A 361 -12.12 -4.23 -8.53
CA CYS A 361 -11.89 -3.96 -7.11
C CYS A 361 -13.07 -3.16 -6.54
N ILE A 362 -13.90 -3.79 -5.75
CA ILE A 362 -15.15 -3.20 -5.22
C ILE A 362 -14.98 -2.55 -3.84
N GLY A 363 -13.79 -2.64 -3.24
CA GLY A 363 -13.49 -2.02 -1.96
C GLY A 363 -12.52 -2.81 -1.10
N GLY A 364 -12.38 -2.36 0.14
CA GLY A 364 -11.50 -3.00 1.11
C GLY A 364 -11.79 -2.61 2.54
N GLY A 365 -11.22 -3.35 3.48
CA GLY A 365 -11.36 -3.03 4.89
C GLY A 365 -10.18 -3.51 5.72
N ILE A 366 -9.98 -2.87 6.86
CA ILE A 366 -8.85 -3.15 7.74
C ILE A 366 -9.08 -4.48 8.46
N ILE A 367 -8.11 -5.39 8.38
CA ILE A 367 -8.12 -6.66 9.10
C ILE A 367 -7.95 -6.37 10.60
N ASN A 368 -8.95 -6.77 11.39
CA ASN A 368 -8.90 -6.66 12.85
C ASN A 368 -8.29 -7.92 13.47
N ASN A 369 -8.77 -9.09 13.04
CA ASN A 369 -8.34 -10.39 13.55
C ASN A 369 -8.64 -11.51 12.56
N SER A 370 -8.16 -12.72 12.84
CA SER A 370 -8.49 -13.92 12.06
C SER A 370 -8.51 -15.16 12.97
N SER A 371 -9.23 -16.21 12.57
CA SER A 371 -9.36 -17.46 13.32
C SER A 371 -9.60 -18.67 12.43
N LYS A 372 -9.32 -19.88 12.95
CA LYS A 372 -9.66 -21.14 12.27
C LYS A 372 -11.17 -21.40 12.25
N ASN A 373 -11.83 -21.16 13.36
CA ASN A 373 -13.26 -21.39 13.53
C ASN A 373 -13.98 -20.06 13.73
N LEU A 374 -15.23 -20.01 13.29
CA LEU A 374 -16.08 -18.86 13.55
C LEU A 374 -16.18 -18.61 15.05
N GLN A 375 -15.70 -17.47 15.51
CA GLN A 375 -15.81 -17.09 16.92
C GLN A 375 -17.23 -16.59 17.17
N ASN A 376 -17.96 -17.24 18.05
CA ASN A 376 -19.28 -16.78 18.53
C ASN A 376 -19.12 -15.48 19.34
N LYS A 377 -18.78 -14.38 18.69
CA LYS A 377 -18.82 -13.02 19.25
C LYS A 377 -20.11 -12.27 18.90
N LEU A 378 -21.12 -12.99 18.42
CA LEU A 378 -22.45 -12.40 18.17
C LEU A 378 -23.25 -12.14 19.46
N ASN A 379 -22.75 -12.56 20.63
CA ASN A 379 -23.40 -12.35 21.92
C ASN A 379 -22.43 -11.77 22.95
N LYS A 380 -22.10 -10.47 22.80
CA LYS A 380 -21.73 -9.61 23.97
C LYS A 380 -21.89 -8.15 23.61
#